data_2eebc02698edb7e34996f9b06c0ebb62
#
_entry.id   2eebc02698edb7e34996f9b06c0ebb62
#
_cell.length_a   1.000
_cell.length_b   1.000
_cell.length_c   1.000
_cell.angle_alpha   90.00
_cell.angle_beta   90.00
_cell.angle_gamma   90.00
#
_symmetry.space_group_name_H-M   'P 1'
#
loop_
_entity.id
_entity.type
_entity.pdbx_description
1 polymer ?
#
loop_
_entity_poly.entity_id
_entity_poly.type
_entity_poly.pdbx_seq_one_letter_code
_entity_poly.pdbx_strand_id
1 'polypeptide(L)'
;MREFNYYKIRDCQWDSEILGLVAQIHEFKGRQELYLKQKLATLDRLIEIAKVQSTEASNKIEGIVTTSTRVQQLCNEKTTPRNRDEEEIMGYRDVLNTIHENYEYIPLRDSYILQLHRDLYKYSEKAIGGRFKNTQNVIAETH
;
A
#
# COMPACT_ATOMS: atom_id res chain seq x y z
N MET A 1 18.09 11.93 19.35
CA MET A 1 17.52 11.22 18.19
C MET A 1 17.62 9.72 18.46
N ARG A 2 16.55 8.94 18.35
CA ARG A 2 16.69 7.48 18.40
C ARG A 2 17.17 7.02 17.03
N GLU A 3 18.43 6.59 16.96
CA GLU A 3 18.93 5.91 15.76
C GLU A 3 18.29 4.53 15.69
N PHE A 4 17.51 4.27 14.64
CA PHE A 4 16.95 2.96 14.38
C PHE A 4 18.00 2.11 13.67
N ASN A 5 18.49 1.08 14.36
CA ASN A 5 19.51 0.17 13.81
C ASN A 5 18.84 -1.11 13.31
N TYR A 6 18.62 -1.23 12.00
CA TYR A 6 18.04 -2.39 11.36
C TYR A 6 18.86 -3.69 11.55
N TYR A 7 20.17 -3.58 11.81
CA TYR A 7 20.99 -4.76 12.06
C TYR A 7 20.62 -5.48 13.37
N LYS A 8 20.09 -4.76 14.34
CA LYS A 8 19.61 -5.36 15.60
C LYS A 8 18.40 -6.29 15.42
N ILE A 9 17.65 -6.17 14.31
CA ILE A 9 16.52 -7.07 14.01
C ILE A 9 17.02 -8.49 13.74
N ARG A 10 18.23 -8.65 13.20
CA ARG A 10 18.83 -9.97 12.93
C ARG A 10 19.22 -10.70 14.20
N ASP A 11 19.49 -9.96 15.27
CA ASP A 11 19.92 -10.49 16.56
C ASP A 11 18.75 -10.68 17.53
N CYS A 12 17.49 -10.40 17.10
CA CYS A 12 16.30 -10.65 17.91
C CYS A 12 16.14 -12.16 18.15
N GLN A 13 16.07 -12.55 19.41
CA GLN A 13 15.68 -13.91 19.76
C GLN A 13 14.19 -14.09 19.42
N TRP A 14 13.91 -15.10 18.64
CA TRP A 14 12.54 -15.50 18.31
C TRP A 14 11.98 -16.24 19.53
N ASP A 15 10.98 -15.64 20.16
CA ASP A 15 10.27 -16.29 21.26
C ASP A 15 9.18 -17.25 20.75
N SER A 16 8.61 -18.03 21.66
CA SER A 16 7.58 -19.01 21.32
C SER A 16 6.31 -18.39 20.77
N GLU A 17 5.99 -17.14 21.15
CA GLU A 17 4.83 -16.42 20.67
C GLU A 17 5.01 -16.05 19.19
N ILE A 18 6.14 -15.47 18.83
CA ILE A 18 6.47 -15.11 17.43
C ILE A 18 6.48 -16.36 16.55
N LEU A 19 7.09 -17.45 17.03
CA LEU A 19 7.10 -18.73 16.29
C LEU A 19 5.67 -19.28 16.10
N GLY A 20 4.82 -19.16 17.12
CA GLY A 20 3.41 -19.53 17.04
C GLY A 20 2.65 -18.72 16.00
N LEU A 21 2.85 -17.40 15.96
CA LEU A 21 2.24 -16.52 14.96
C LEU A 21 2.72 -16.83 13.54
N VAL A 22 4.00 -17.07 13.34
CA VAL A 22 4.57 -17.48 12.05
C VAL A 22 3.96 -18.79 11.58
N ALA A 23 3.82 -19.78 12.47
CA ALA A 23 3.20 -21.06 12.14
C ALA A 23 1.74 -20.90 11.72
N GLN A 24 0.95 -20.08 12.44
CA GLN A 24 -0.43 -19.76 12.07
C GLN A 24 -0.54 -19.05 10.71
N ILE A 25 0.34 -18.10 10.43
CA ILE A 25 0.39 -17.42 9.12
C ILE A 25 0.62 -18.44 7.99
N HIS A 26 1.57 -19.36 8.19
CA HIS A 26 1.86 -20.40 7.20
C HIS A 26 0.70 -21.39 7.02
N GLU A 27 0.00 -21.75 8.10
CA GLU A 27 -1.21 -22.58 8.03
C GLU A 27 -2.31 -21.90 7.22
N PHE A 28 -2.59 -20.62 7.50
CA PHE A 28 -3.59 -19.86 6.75
C PHE A 28 -3.20 -19.68 5.28
N LYS A 29 -1.92 -19.45 4.99
CA LYS A 29 -1.41 -19.39 3.62
C LYS A 29 -1.66 -20.70 2.87
N GLY A 30 -1.37 -21.83 3.48
CA GLY A 30 -1.65 -23.14 2.89
C GLY A 30 -3.14 -23.40 2.65
N ARG A 31 -4.01 -23.00 3.60
CA ARG A 31 -5.47 -23.07 3.40
C ARG A 31 -5.93 -22.16 2.26
N GLN A 32 -5.38 -20.95 2.15
CA GLN A 32 -5.71 -20.01 1.09
C GLN A 32 -5.42 -20.58 -0.31
N GLU A 33 -4.32 -21.29 -0.49
CA GLU A 33 -3.96 -21.92 -1.77
C GLU A 33 -5.05 -22.90 -2.29
N LEU A 34 -5.73 -23.58 -1.38
CA LEU A 34 -6.84 -24.48 -1.73
C LEU A 34 -8.04 -23.69 -2.26
N TYR A 35 -8.36 -22.55 -1.66
CA TYR A 35 -9.46 -21.69 -2.11
C TYR A 35 -9.17 -20.98 -3.42
N LEU A 36 -7.93 -20.54 -3.63
CA LEU A 36 -7.47 -19.90 -4.88
C LEU A 36 -7.72 -20.81 -6.10
N LYS A 37 -7.52 -22.13 -5.95
CA LYS A 37 -7.76 -23.11 -7.01
C LYS A 37 -9.25 -23.36 -7.32
N GLN A 38 -10.14 -23.04 -6.38
CA GLN A 38 -11.55 -23.43 -6.47
C GLN A 38 -12.51 -22.32 -6.92
N LYS A 39 -12.16 -21.03 -6.73
CA LYS A 39 -13.09 -19.90 -6.93
C LYS A 39 -12.42 -18.64 -7.50
N LEU A 40 -11.67 -18.77 -8.57
CA LEU A 40 -10.94 -17.66 -9.21
C LEU A 40 -11.82 -16.43 -9.46
N ALA A 41 -12.96 -16.57 -10.12
CA ALA A 41 -13.82 -15.43 -10.45
C ALA A 41 -14.38 -14.68 -9.22
N THR A 42 -14.65 -15.39 -8.12
CA THR A 42 -15.10 -14.75 -6.87
C THR A 42 -13.96 -13.99 -6.20
N LEU A 43 -12.76 -14.54 -6.24
CA LEU A 43 -11.56 -13.91 -5.68
C LEU A 43 -11.16 -12.67 -6.45
N ASP A 44 -11.20 -12.70 -7.78
CA ASP A 44 -10.93 -11.52 -8.62
C ASP A 44 -11.89 -10.38 -8.27
N ARG A 45 -13.18 -10.68 -8.11
CA ARG A 45 -14.17 -9.68 -7.69
C ARG A 45 -13.90 -9.13 -6.29
N LEU A 46 -13.47 -9.98 -5.35
CA LEU A 46 -13.11 -9.53 -3.99
C LEU A 46 -11.84 -8.65 -4.00
N ILE A 47 -10.87 -8.96 -4.85
CA ILE A 47 -9.68 -8.14 -5.03
C ILE A 47 -10.05 -6.74 -5.53
N GLU A 48 -10.92 -6.64 -6.53
CA GLU A 48 -11.36 -5.33 -7.04
C GLU A 48 -12.11 -4.52 -5.96
N ILE A 49 -13.00 -5.16 -5.19
CA ILE A 49 -13.66 -4.50 -4.06
C ILE A 49 -12.64 -4.04 -3.01
N ALA A 50 -11.69 -4.89 -2.65
CA ALA A 50 -10.68 -4.58 -1.67
C ALA A 50 -9.77 -3.41 -2.11
N LYS A 51 -9.40 -3.35 -3.39
CA LYS A 51 -8.65 -2.23 -3.97
C LYS A 51 -9.39 -0.90 -3.80
N VAL A 52 -10.68 -0.85 -4.11
CA VAL A 52 -11.51 0.35 -3.96
C VAL A 52 -11.60 0.75 -2.49
N GLN A 53 -11.92 -0.19 -1.60
CA GLN A 53 -12.04 0.06 -0.16
C GLN A 53 -10.72 0.52 0.46
N SER A 54 -9.61 -0.11 0.09
CA SER A 54 -8.27 0.25 0.56
C SER A 54 -7.90 1.65 0.09
N THR A 55 -8.16 1.98 -1.18
CA THR A 55 -7.92 3.31 -1.74
C THR A 55 -8.73 4.36 -0.99
N GLU A 56 -10.02 4.14 -0.76
CA GLU A 56 -10.88 5.07 -0.03
C GLU A 56 -10.42 5.27 1.40
N ALA A 57 -10.19 4.18 2.13
CA ALA A 57 -9.81 4.23 3.55
C ALA A 57 -8.46 4.91 3.77
N SER A 58 -7.44 4.56 2.96
CA SER A 58 -6.11 5.14 3.09
C SER A 58 -6.08 6.63 2.77
N ASN A 59 -6.75 7.06 1.71
CA ASN A 59 -6.82 8.47 1.36
C ASN A 59 -7.62 9.29 2.40
N LYS A 60 -8.68 8.69 3.00
CA LYS A 60 -9.43 9.33 4.08
C LYS A 60 -8.58 9.55 5.34
N ILE A 61 -7.68 8.63 5.68
CA ILE A 61 -6.73 8.80 6.79
C ILE A 61 -5.81 10.01 6.55
N GLU A 62 -5.40 10.24 5.31
CA GLU A 62 -4.57 11.40 4.91
C GLU A 62 -5.38 12.70 4.73
N GLY A 63 -6.67 12.69 5.09
CA GLY A 63 -7.54 13.88 4.99
C GLY A 63 -8.11 14.12 3.61
N ILE A 64 -7.88 13.25 2.65
CA ILE A 64 -8.44 13.31 1.30
C ILE A 64 -9.86 12.76 1.34
N VAL A 65 -10.85 13.64 1.18
CA VAL A 65 -12.27 13.28 1.27
C VAL A 65 -12.96 13.50 -0.06
N THR A 66 -13.48 12.43 -0.62
CA THR A 66 -14.36 12.44 -1.78
C THR A 66 -15.48 11.40 -1.62
N THR A 67 -16.44 11.37 -2.51
CA THR A 67 -17.54 10.40 -2.42
C THR A 67 -17.08 9.00 -2.83
N SER A 68 -17.61 7.95 -2.19
CA SER A 68 -17.31 6.56 -2.54
C SER A 68 -17.59 6.26 -4.03
N THR A 69 -18.64 6.85 -4.60
CA THR A 69 -18.94 6.78 -6.04
C THR A 69 -17.80 7.34 -6.88
N ARG A 70 -17.24 8.48 -6.44
CA ARG A 70 -16.13 9.12 -7.16
C ARG A 70 -14.85 8.31 -7.06
N VAL A 71 -14.55 7.73 -5.89
CA VAL A 71 -13.43 6.78 -5.72
C VAL A 71 -13.57 5.60 -6.68
N GLN A 72 -14.76 4.99 -6.75
CA GLN A 72 -15.01 3.90 -7.71
C GLN A 72 -14.77 4.30 -9.17
N GLN A 73 -15.20 5.51 -9.56
CA GLN A 73 -14.95 6.02 -10.92
C GLN A 73 -13.46 6.17 -11.20
N LEU A 74 -12.70 6.73 -10.26
CA LEU A 74 -11.26 6.90 -10.36
C LEU A 74 -10.52 5.54 -10.38
N CYS A 75 -10.95 4.59 -9.55
CA CYS A 75 -10.39 3.25 -9.51
C CYS A 75 -10.63 2.46 -10.81
N ASN A 76 -11.77 2.66 -11.45
CA ASN A 76 -12.13 1.97 -12.69
C ASN A 76 -11.59 2.65 -13.96
N GLU A 77 -10.69 3.60 -13.85
CA GLU A 77 -10.03 4.31 -14.97
C GLU A 77 -10.99 5.02 -15.94
N LYS A 78 -12.24 5.24 -15.52
CA LYS A 78 -13.28 5.82 -16.39
C LYS A 78 -13.33 7.33 -16.36
N THR A 79 -12.42 7.99 -15.62
CA THR A 79 -12.47 9.44 -15.44
C THR A 79 -11.09 10.03 -15.18
N THR A 80 -10.94 11.30 -15.54
CA THR A 80 -9.74 12.09 -15.23
C THR A 80 -9.86 12.76 -13.86
N PRO A 81 -8.75 12.97 -13.14
CA PRO A 81 -8.76 13.71 -11.88
C PRO A 81 -9.15 15.17 -12.10
N ARG A 82 -9.88 15.75 -11.17
CA ARG A 82 -10.36 17.14 -11.21
C ARG A 82 -9.53 18.08 -10.36
N ASN A 83 -8.85 17.54 -9.38
CA ASN A 83 -8.04 18.26 -8.42
C ASN A 83 -6.90 17.40 -7.90
N ARG A 84 -6.05 17.99 -7.08
CA ARG A 84 -4.89 17.35 -6.48
C ARG A 84 -5.25 16.09 -5.66
N ASP A 85 -6.34 16.14 -4.91
CA ASP A 85 -6.77 15.02 -4.07
C ASP A 85 -7.10 13.80 -4.93
N GLU A 86 -7.77 14.01 -6.07
CA GLU A 86 -8.08 12.96 -7.03
C GLU A 86 -6.82 12.45 -7.76
N GLU A 87 -5.81 13.29 -7.98
CA GLU A 87 -4.50 12.87 -8.50
C GLU A 87 -3.79 11.93 -7.53
N GLU A 88 -3.83 12.22 -6.22
CA GLU A 88 -3.26 11.36 -5.18
C GLU A 88 -4.01 10.02 -5.09
N ILE A 89 -5.33 10.01 -5.21
CA ILE A 89 -6.15 8.79 -5.30
C ILE A 89 -5.74 7.94 -6.51
N MET A 90 -5.54 8.55 -7.66
CA MET A 90 -5.12 7.83 -8.88
C MET A 90 -3.71 7.25 -8.75
N GLY A 91 -2.79 7.99 -8.15
CA GLY A 91 -1.45 7.50 -7.86
C GLY A 91 -1.47 6.29 -6.92
N TYR A 92 -2.27 6.37 -5.86
CA TYR A 92 -2.45 5.27 -4.91
C TYR A 92 -3.04 4.01 -5.60
N ARG A 93 -4.10 4.17 -6.39
CA ARG A 93 -4.70 3.11 -7.21
C ARG A 93 -3.66 2.39 -8.06
N ASP A 94 -2.86 3.16 -8.79
CA ASP A 94 -1.89 2.60 -9.74
C ASP A 94 -0.78 1.83 -9.02
N VAL A 95 -0.29 2.36 -7.90
CA VAL A 95 0.69 1.67 -7.05
C VAL A 95 0.10 0.39 -6.47
N LEU A 96 -1.14 0.44 -5.99
CA LEU A 96 -1.83 -0.73 -5.45
C LEU A 96 -2.03 -1.81 -6.51
N ASN A 97 -2.41 -1.44 -7.74
CA ASN A 97 -2.50 -2.35 -8.87
C ASN A 97 -1.14 -2.98 -9.20
N THR A 98 -0.09 -2.17 -9.30
CA THR A 98 1.27 -2.65 -9.55
C THR A 98 1.70 -3.69 -8.51
N ILE A 99 1.42 -3.45 -7.23
CA ILE A 99 1.74 -4.38 -6.15
C ILE A 99 0.92 -5.67 -6.28
N HIS A 100 -0.39 -5.58 -6.47
CA HIS A 100 -1.25 -6.76 -6.60
C HIS A 100 -0.89 -7.66 -7.78
N GLU A 101 -0.49 -7.07 -8.91
CA GLU A 101 -0.13 -7.80 -10.12
C GLU A 101 1.29 -8.38 -10.08
N ASN A 102 2.20 -7.76 -9.30
CA ASN A 102 3.63 -8.05 -9.40
C ASN A 102 4.32 -8.32 -8.05
N TYR A 103 3.57 -8.52 -6.96
CA TYR A 103 4.16 -8.65 -5.61
C TYR A 103 5.25 -9.73 -5.51
N GLU A 104 5.14 -10.81 -6.27
CA GLU A 104 6.14 -11.90 -6.29
C GLU A 104 7.50 -11.46 -6.86
N TYR A 105 7.50 -10.41 -7.71
CA TYR A 105 8.68 -9.88 -8.39
C TYR A 105 9.20 -8.58 -7.76
N ILE A 106 8.50 -8.04 -6.76
CA ILE A 106 8.88 -6.81 -6.07
C ILE A 106 9.56 -7.15 -4.75
N PRO A 107 10.90 -7.28 -4.70
CA PRO A 107 11.59 -7.52 -3.45
C PRO A 107 11.55 -6.28 -2.57
N LEU A 108 11.54 -6.49 -1.24
CA LEU A 108 11.58 -5.39 -0.27
C LEU A 108 13.00 -4.78 -0.24
N ARG A 109 13.22 -3.79 -1.10
CA ARG A 109 14.49 -3.02 -1.23
C ARG A 109 14.19 -1.54 -1.39
N ASP A 110 15.11 -0.70 -0.96
CA ASP A 110 14.99 0.76 -1.04
C ASP A 110 14.64 1.25 -2.46
N SER A 111 15.28 0.69 -3.48
CA SER A 111 15.04 1.07 -4.87
C SER A 111 13.58 0.85 -5.31
N TYR A 112 12.97 -0.26 -4.91
CA TYR A 112 11.56 -0.55 -5.23
C TYR A 112 10.60 0.32 -4.41
N ILE A 113 10.90 0.56 -3.14
CA ILE A 113 10.11 1.48 -2.30
C ILE A 113 10.14 2.89 -2.90
N LEU A 114 11.31 3.37 -3.31
CA LEU A 114 11.45 4.68 -3.95
C LEU A 114 10.76 4.74 -5.32
N GLN A 115 10.75 3.64 -6.08
CA GLN A 115 10.00 3.55 -7.33
C GLN A 115 8.49 3.65 -7.08
N LEU A 116 7.95 2.84 -6.17
CA LEU A 116 6.53 2.90 -5.80
C LEU A 116 6.14 4.29 -5.26
N HIS A 117 7.01 4.91 -4.46
CA HIS A 117 6.80 6.27 -3.98
C HIS A 117 6.82 7.30 -5.11
N ARG A 118 7.64 7.12 -6.15
CA ARG A 118 7.60 7.96 -7.35
C ARG A 118 6.29 7.81 -8.10
N ASP A 119 5.85 6.55 -8.27
CA ASP A 119 4.63 6.22 -9.00
C ASP A 119 3.38 6.72 -8.27
N LEU A 120 3.41 6.77 -6.92
CA LEU A 120 2.35 7.36 -6.10
C LEU A 120 2.09 8.84 -6.45
N TYR A 121 3.14 9.58 -6.78
CA TYR A 121 3.07 11.02 -7.11
C TYR A 121 3.15 11.32 -8.61
N LYS A 122 2.98 10.32 -9.48
CA LYS A 122 3.16 10.53 -10.94
C LYS A 122 2.16 11.48 -11.58
N TYR A 123 0.99 11.67 -10.97
CA TYR A 123 -0.02 12.62 -11.43
C TYR A 123 0.13 14.00 -10.81
N SER A 124 0.94 14.15 -9.76
CA SER A 124 1.17 15.42 -9.09
C SER A 124 2.24 16.22 -9.84
N GLU A 125 2.02 17.52 -9.99
CA GLU A 125 3.00 18.46 -10.56
C GLU A 125 4.27 18.58 -9.70
N LYS A 126 4.22 18.15 -8.43
CA LYS A 126 5.35 18.17 -7.51
C LYS A 126 6.23 16.94 -7.73
N ALA A 127 7.45 17.13 -8.21
CA ALA A 127 8.49 16.08 -8.34
C ALA A 127 9.06 15.64 -6.98
N ILE A 128 8.18 15.30 -6.02
CA ILE A 128 8.56 14.91 -4.65
C ILE A 128 8.75 13.39 -4.48
N GLY A 129 8.21 12.59 -5.40
CA GLY A 129 8.28 11.14 -5.33
C GLY A 129 9.67 10.56 -5.58
N GLY A 130 9.95 9.40 -4.98
CA GLY A 130 11.14 8.61 -5.28
C GLY A 130 12.44 9.08 -4.60
N ARG A 131 12.35 9.84 -3.52
CA ARG A 131 13.52 10.32 -2.75
C ARG A 131 13.29 10.14 -1.26
N PHE A 132 14.36 9.80 -0.53
CA PHE A 132 14.35 9.89 0.92
C PHE A 132 14.35 11.35 1.36
N LYS A 133 13.68 11.63 2.47
CA LYS A 133 13.74 12.95 3.11
C LYS A 133 15.14 13.21 3.65
N ASN A 134 15.65 14.41 3.46
CA ASN A 134 16.87 14.94 4.07
C ASN A 134 16.59 15.89 5.22
N THR A 135 15.32 16.11 5.57
CA THR A 135 14.87 16.98 6.65
C THR A 135 14.18 16.17 7.73
N GLN A 136 14.27 16.64 8.98
CA GLN A 136 13.60 16.02 10.12
C GLN A 136 12.10 16.29 10.07
N ASN A 137 11.29 15.27 10.40
CA ASN A 137 9.86 15.47 10.57
C ASN A 137 9.61 16.22 11.89
N VAL A 138 8.90 17.33 11.81
CA VAL A 138 8.41 18.05 12.99
C VAL A 138 6.92 17.78 13.10
N ILE A 139 6.48 17.19 14.20
CA ILE A 139 5.07 17.09 14.55
C ILE A 139 4.75 18.37 15.33
N ALA A 140 3.98 19.28 14.72
CA ALA A 140 3.46 20.44 15.42
C ALA A 140 2.08 20.07 15.98
N GLU A 141 1.92 20.18 17.31
CA GLU A 141 0.59 20.16 17.91
C GLU A 141 -0.06 21.50 17.59
N THR A 142 -1.13 21.47 16.81
CA THR A 142 -2.01 22.63 16.63
C THR A 142 -2.94 22.67 17.86
N HIS A 143 -2.72 23.67 18.71
CA HIS A 143 -3.65 24.02 19.80
C HIS A 143 -4.90 24.69 19.24
#